data_4ffe8761aa5b236995fe2159ccc578f4
#
_entry.id   4ffe8761aa5b236995fe2159ccc578f4
#
_cell.length_a   1.000
_cell.length_b   1.000
_cell.length_c   1.000
_cell.angle_alpha   90.00
_cell.angle_beta   90.00
_cell.angle_gamma   90.00
#
_symmetry.space_group_name_H-M   'P 1'
#
loop_
_entity.id
_entity.type
_entity.pdbx_description
1 polymer ?
#
loop_
_entity_poly.entity_id
_entity_poly.type
_entity_poly.pdbx_seq_one_letter_code
_entity_poly.pdbx_strand_id
1 'polypeptide(L)'
;MRKWMADKLFLYHWVRISILLFIYDVIVMNVSYGLALWLRFDFRFSDIPPEYLFTWIRYIPIHTVCTLILMFAFKLYRSMWRFASFDELSRTTIVCAISMALHIVGTTVIFQRMPISYYVMGGILQYFLITGIRFSYRIYRMFVTRTSAAAVESRDVKNTMIIGAGEAGRAIISEFNKSG
;
A
#
# COMPACT_ATOMS: atom_id res chain seq x y z
N MET A 1 13.27 31.22 4.49
CA MET A 1 12.54 30.65 5.64
C MET A 1 11.26 29.93 5.26
N ARG A 2 10.38 30.49 4.41
CA ARG A 2 9.10 29.82 3.96
C ARG A 2 9.29 28.47 3.24
N LYS A 3 10.28 28.33 2.38
CA LYS A 3 10.56 27.11 1.60
C LYS A 3 10.94 25.93 2.51
N TRP A 4 11.77 26.17 3.51
CA TRP A 4 12.24 25.19 4.47
C TRP A 4 11.12 24.67 5.41
N MET A 5 10.14 25.52 5.74
CA MET A 5 8.95 25.11 6.50
C MET A 5 7.99 24.27 5.65
N ALA A 6 7.82 24.61 4.38
CA ALA A 6 6.98 23.83 3.46
C ALA A 6 7.56 22.42 3.23
N ASP A 7 8.87 22.30 3.08
CA ASP A 7 9.56 21.00 2.91
C ASP A 7 9.45 20.15 4.18
N LYS A 8 9.54 20.74 5.38
CA LYS A 8 9.31 20.00 6.64
C LYS A 8 7.87 19.53 6.82
N LEU A 9 6.90 20.37 6.51
CA LEU A 9 5.47 20.01 6.57
C LEU A 9 5.15 18.88 5.58
N PHE A 10 5.74 18.94 4.41
CA PHE A 10 5.59 17.91 3.38
C PHE A 10 6.22 16.57 3.82
N LEU A 11 7.43 16.59 4.37
CA LEU A 11 8.10 15.42 4.93
C LEU A 11 7.29 14.81 6.08
N TYR A 12 6.75 15.64 6.97
CA TYR A 12 5.97 15.18 8.12
C TYR A 12 4.66 14.50 7.71
N HIS A 13 3.97 15.04 6.73
CA HIS A 13 2.76 14.45 6.18
C HIS A 13 3.06 13.08 5.51
N TRP A 14 4.17 12.98 4.81
CA TRP A 14 4.60 11.75 4.16
C TRP A 14 4.96 10.63 5.14
N VAL A 15 5.70 10.96 6.17
CA VAL A 15 6.08 10.00 7.23
C VAL A 15 4.83 9.45 7.92
N ARG A 16 3.84 10.30 8.20
CA ARG A 16 2.56 9.87 8.80
C ARG A 16 1.82 8.86 7.93
N ILE A 17 1.72 9.10 6.63
CA ILE A 17 1.04 8.19 5.70
C ILE A 17 1.79 6.86 5.61
N SER A 18 3.11 6.90 5.53
CA SER A 18 3.93 5.67 5.50
C SER A 18 3.78 4.84 6.77
N ILE A 19 3.71 5.49 7.94
CA ILE A 19 3.48 4.81 9.22
C ILE A 19 2.08 4.20 9.27
N LEU A 20 1.05 4.94 8.85
CA LEU A 20 -0.33 4.42 8.82
C LEU A 20 -0.46 3.20 7.91
N LEU A 21 0.19 3.23 6.74
CA LEU A 21 0.21 2.07 5.84
C LEU A 21 0.98 0.90 6.42
N PHE A 22 2.09 1.15 7.08
CA PHE A 22 2.85 0.10 7.77
C PHE A 22 1.99 -0.60 8.84
N ILE A 23 1.29 0.18 9.68
CA ILE A 23 0.38 -0.35 10.70
C ILE A 23 -0.76 -1.14 10.04
N TYR A 24 -1.34 -0.59 8.97
CA TYR A 24 -2.39 -1.26 8.20
C TYR A 24 -1.90 -2.59 7.63
N ASP A 25 -0.73 -2.63 6.99
CA ASP A 25 -0.16 -3.84 6.42
C ASP A 25 0.05 -4.92 7.49
N VAL A 26 0.54 -4.54 8.69
CA VAL A 26 0.67 -5.46 9.84
C VAL A 26 -0.69 -6.04 10.23
N ILE A 27 -1.72 -5.19 10.36
CA ILE A 27 -3.07 -5.65 10.71
C ILE A 27 -3.61 -6.60 9.64
N VAL A 28 -3.49 -6.23 8.38
CA VAL A 28 -3.99 -7.02 7.24
C VAL A 28 -3.35 -8.40 7.19
N MET A 29 -2.03 -8.50 7.36
CA MET A 29 -1.34 -9.80 7.37
C MET A 29 -1.87 -10.73 8.46
N ASN A 30 -2.13 -10.20 9.64
CA ASN A 30 -2.68 -10.99 10.75
C ASN A 30 -4.15 -11.35 10.52
N VAL A 31 -4.97 -10.39 10.11
CA VAL A 31 -6.41 -10.56 9.91
C VAL A 31 -6.72 -11.46 8.74
N SER A 32 -5.99 -11.38 7.62
CA SER A 32 -6.26 -12.17 6.42
C SER A 32 -6.13 -13.68 6.67
N TYR A 33 -5.08 -14.10 7.36
CA TYR A 33 -4.90 -15.52 7.68
C TYR A 33 -5.79 -15.97 8.84
N GLY A 34 -6.09 -15.09 9.80
CA GLY A 34 -7.09 -15.38 10.84
C GLY A 34 -8.49 -15.57 10.26
N LEU A 35 -8.90 -14.69 9.36
CA LEU A 35 -10.16 -14.81 8.63
C LEU A 35 -10.20 -16.06 7.72
N ALA A 36 -9.10 -16.38 7.05
CA ALA A 36 -9.01 -17.58 6.22
C ALA A 36 -9.19 -18.86 7.06
N LEU A 37 -8.62 -18.90 8.26
CA LEU A 37 -8.82 -20.02 9.18
C LEU A 37 -10.28 -20.09 9.62
N TRP A 38 -10.88 -18.97 9.98
CA TRP A 38 -12.28 -18.90 10.41
C TRP A 38 -13.26 -19.27 9.29
N LEU A 39 -13.04 -18.76 8.07
CA LEU A 39 -13.81 -19.14 6.87
C LEU A 39 -13.72 -20.62 6.54
N ARG A 40 -12.54 -21.22 6.77
CA ARG A 40 -12.35 -22.67 6.51
C ARG A 40 -13.24 -23.56 7.38
N PHE A 41 -13.60 -23.08 8.58
CA PHE A 41 -14.44 -23.80 9.55
C PHE A 41 -15.83 -23.17 9.68
N ASP A 42 -16.38 -22.64 8.57
CA ASP A 42 -17.77 -22.13 8.46
C ASP A 42 -18.14 -21.12 9.55
N PHE A 43 -17.19 -20.24 9.91
CA PHE A 43 -17.32 -19.23 10.96
C PHE A 43 -17.56 -19.77 12.36
N ARG A 44 -17.27 -21.04 12.63
CA ARG A 44 -17.40 -21.66 13.95
C ARG A 44 -16.06 -21.81 14.63
N PHE A 45 -15.80 -21.00 15.63
CA PHE A 45 -14.53 -21.08 16.39
C PHE A 45 -14.38 -22.41 17.15
N SER A 46 -15.47 -23.00 17.61
CA SER A 46 -15.48 -24.28 18.33
C SER A 46 -15.01 -25.46 17.48
N ASP A 47 -15.14 -25.36 16.18
CA ASP A 47 -14.82 -26.45 15.26
C ASP A 47 -13.37 -26.38 14.74
N ILE A 48 -12.64 -25.31 15.10
CA ILE A 48 -11.23 -25.17 14.74
C ILE A 48 -10.38 -26.07 15.65
N PRO A 49 -9.64 -27.05 15.10
CA PRO A 49 -8.73 -27.84 15.90
C PRO A 49 -7.70 -26.97 16.61
N PRO A 50 -7.43 -27.20 17.91
CA PRO A 50 -6.48 -26.41 18.70
C PRO A 50 -5.09 -26.34 18.07
N GLU A 51 -4.69 -27.39 17.36
CA GLU A 51 -3.40 -27.48 16.68
C GLU A 51 -3.24 -26.43 15.58
N TYR A 52 -4.30 -26.14 14.81
CA TYR A 52 -4.28 -25.12 13.76
C TYR A 52 -4.25 -23.71 14.35
N LEU A 53 -5.01 -23.50 15.43
CA LEU A 53 -5.02 -22.23 16.14
C LEU A 53 -3.63 -21.91 16.73
N PHE A 54 -3.01 -22.92 17.34
CA PHE A 54 -1.67 -22.82 17.91
C PHE A 54 -0.61 -22.54 16.83
N THR A 55 -0.68 -23.23 15.70
CA THR A 55 0.22 -23.03 14.57
C THR A 55 0.06 -21.61 14.03
N TRP A 56 -1.17 -21.15 13.83
CA TRP A 56 -1.44 -19.77 13.37
C TRP A 56 -0.88 -18.74 14.31
N ILE A 57 -1.20 -18.78 15.61
CA ILE A 57 -0.77 -17.79 16.62
C ILE A 57 0.75 -17.71 16.71
N ARG A 58 1.44 -18.85 16.66
CA ARG A 58 2.89 -18.87 16.78
C ARG A 58 3.63 -18.47 15.50
N TYR A 59 3.08 -18.81 14.35
CA TYR A 59 3.75 -18.52 13.09
C TYR A 59 3.45 -17.13 12.53
N ILE A 60 2.29 -16.55 12.84
CA ILE A 60 1.87 -15.25 12.26
C ILE A 60 2.85 -14.10 12.52
N PRO A 61 3.49 -13.95 13.70
CA PRO A 61 4.49 -12.91 13.91
C PRO A 61 5.70 -13.07 12.99
N ILE A 62 6.17 -14.31 12.80
CA ILE A 62 7.30 -14.63 11.93
C ILE A 62 6.94 -14.27 10.48
N HIS A 63 5.74 -14.69 10.02
CA HIS A 63 5.23 -14.35 8.70
C HIS A 63 5.15 -12.84 8.48
N THR A 64 4.61 -12.11 9.46
CA THR A 64 4.48 -10.64 9.40
C THR A 64 5.83 -9.98 9.22
N VAL A 65 6.84 -10.35 10.02
CA VAL A 65 8.20 -9.80 9.91
C VAL A 65 8.82 -10.12 8.54
N CYS A 66 8.74 -11.36 8.09
CA CYS A 66 9.26 -11.76 6.78
C CYS A 66 8.61 -10.97 5.63
N THR A 67 7.28 -10.83 5.67
CA THR A 67 6.55 -10.10 4.63
C THR A 67 6.87 -8.60 4.66
N LEU A 68 7.03 -7.99 5.83
CA LEU A 68 7.48 -6.59 5.95
C LEU A 68 8.87 -6.39 5.36
N ILE A 69 9.80 -7.29 5.64
CA ILE A 69 11.15 -7.25 5.05
C ILE A 69 11.07 -7.30 3.52
N LEU A 70 10.24 -8.19 2.96
CA LEU A 70 9.98 -8.23 1.52
C LEU A 70 9.43 -6.92 0.98
N MET A 71 8.44 -6.32 1.65
CA MET A 71 7.86 -5.03 1.25
C MET A 71 8.90 -3.91 1.24
N PHE A 72 9.81 -3.88 2.22
CA PHE A 72 10.92 -2.92 2.25
C PHE A 72 11.93 -3.19 1.13
N ALA A 73 12.31 -4.44 0.90
CA ALA A 73 13.25 -4.83 -0.15
C ALA A 73 12.75 -4.45 -1.55
N PHE A 74 11.45 -4.66 -1.81
CA PHE A 74 10.80 -4.27 -3.07
C PHE A 74 10.41 -2.78 -3.14
N LYS A 75 10.80 -1.99 -2.12
CA LYS A 75 10.58 -0.52 -2.05
C LYS A 75 9.12 -0.10 -2.20
N LEU A 76 8.16 -0.94 -1.73
CA LEU A 76 6.75 -0.66 -1.83
C LEU A 76 6.33 0.62 -1.08
N TYR A 77 7.03 0.97 0.01
CA TYR A 77 6.79 2.20 0.77
C TYR A 77 7.37 3.47 0.10
N ARG A 78 8.33 3.33 -0.84
CA ARG A 78 8.91 4.47 -1.59
C ARG A 78 8.17 4.79 -2.89
N SER A 79 7.42 3.84 -3.44
CA SER A 79 6.79 3.95 -4.77
C SER A 79 5.49 4.75 -4.78
N MET A 80 4.96 5.16 -3.63
CA MET A 80 3.63 5.81 -3.51
C MET A 80 3.50 7.17 -4.20
N TRP A 81 4.59 7.77 -4.68
CA TRP A 81 4.63 9.15 -5.23
C TRP A 81 4.53 9.22 -6.73
N ARG A 82 4.73 8.14 -7.45
CA ARG A 82 4.56 8.08 -8.89
C ARG A 82 3.15 7.65 -9.24
N PHE A 83 2.69 8.05 -10.43
CA PHE A 83 1.39 7.64 -10.97
C PHE A 83 1.17 6.13 -10.78
N ALA A 84 -0.13 5.74 -10.62
CA ALA A 84 -0.51 4.33 -10.56
C ALA A 84 0.11 3.61 -11.76
N SER A 85 1.24 2.95 -11.53
CA SER A 85 1.97 2.25 -12.56
C SER A 85 1.69 0.76 -12.45
N PHE A 86 1.60 0.11 -13.59
CA PHE A 86 1.56 -1.35 -13.70
C PHE A 86 2.72 -1.99 -12.91
N ASP A 87 3.87 -1.31 -12.83
CA ASP A 87 5.04 -1.76 -12.07
C ASP A 87 4.76 -1.94 -10.57
N GLU A 88 3.93 -1.09 -9.97
CA GLU A 88 3.64 -1.22 -8.54
C GLU A 88 2.67 -2.36 -8.25
N LEU A 89 1.66 -2.54 -9.10
CA LEU A 89 0.77 -3.69 -9.03
C LEU A 89 1.59 -4.99 -9.17
N SER A 90 2.48 -5.04 -10.16
CA SER A 90 3.37 -6.17 -10.39
C SER A 90 4.26 -6.47 -9.19
N ARG A 91 4.90 -5.46 -8.59
CA ARG A 91 5.72 -5.62 -7.38
C ARG A 91 4.90 -6.12 -6.20
N THR A 92 3.71 -5.58 -5.99
CA THR A 92 2.80 -6.02 -4.91
C THR A 92 2.40 -7.47 -5.11
N THR A 93 2.06 -7.86 -6.34
CA THR A 93 1.71 -9.24 -6.68
C THR A 93 2.88 -10.20 -6.41
N ILE A 94 4.09 -9.85 -6.82
CA ILE A 94 5.30 -10.65 -6.58
C ILE A 94 5.55 -10.80 -5.08
N VAL A 95 5.47 -9.72 -4.31
CA VAL A 95 5.69 -9.77 -2.85
C VAL A 95 4.63 -10.65 -2.17
N CYS A 96 3.36 -10.54 -2.55
CA CYS A 96 2.30 -11.37 -1.99
C CYS A 96 2.48 -12.85 -2.37
N ALA A 97 2.89 -13.16 -3.60
CA ALA A 97 3.17 -14.52 -4.04
C ALA A 97 4.34 -15.15 -3.26
N ILE A 98 5.44 -14.41 -3.10
CA ILE A 98 6.60 -14.86 -2.30
C ILE A 98 6.19 -15.04 -0.83
N SER A 99 5.44 -14.08 -0.27
CA SER A 99 4.94 -14.14 1.11
C SER A 99 4.07 -15.37 1.34
N MET A 100 3.16 -15.69 0.41
CA MET A 100 2.33 -16.89 0.45
C MET A 100 3.18 -18.16 0.40
N ALA A 101 4.18 -18.23 -0.49
CA ALA A 101 5.09 -19.36 -0.58
C ALA A 101 5.89 -19.57 0.72
N LEU A 102 6.42 -18.49 1.31
CA LEU A 102 7.10 -18.53 2.61
C LEU A 102 6.15 -18.97 3.74
N HIS A 103 4.88 -18.57 3.69
CA HIS A 103 3.88 -18.99 4.67
C HIS A 103 3.63 -20.50 4.60
N ILE A 104 3.46 -21.05 3.39
CA ILE A 104 3.28 -22.50 3.17
C ILE A 104 4.49 -23.29 3.66
N VAL A 105 5.69 -22.88 3.22
CA VAL A 105 6.93 -23.57 3.60
C VAL A 105 7.18 -23.47 5.10
N GLY A 106 7.07 -22.27 5.66
CA GLY A 106 7.38 -22.04 7.05
C GLY A 106 6.45 -22.76 8.03
N THR A 107 5.13 -22.76 7.78
CA THR A 107 4.20 -23.52 8.62
C THR A 107 4.43 -25.00 8.50
N THR A 108 4.67 -25.52 7.29
CA THR A 108 4.86 -26.95 7.04
C THR A 108 6.16 -27.47 7.63
N VAL A 109 7.24 -26.67 7.62
CA VAL A 109 8.56 -27.09 8.11
C VAL A 109 8.70 -26.91 9.63
N ILE A 110 8.15 -25.81 10.17
CA ILE A 110 8.40 -25.45 11.59
C ILE A 110 7.33 -26.05 12.52
N PHE A 111 6.09 -26.17 12.03
CA PHE A 111 4.96 -26.64 12.83
C PHE A 111 4.27 -27.84 12.17
N GLN A 112 3.20 -27.59 11.42
CA GLN A 112 2.44 -28.62 10.74
C GLN A 112 1.79 -28.08 9.47
N ARG A 113 1.44 -29.00 8.57
CA ARG A 113 0.74 -28.67 7.34
C ARG A 113 -0.69 -28.25 7.63
N MET A 114 -1.03 -27.03 7.22
CA MET A 114 -2.40 -26.52 7.28
C MET A 114 -3.22 -26.95 6.05
N PRO A 115 -4.55 -26.89 6.09
CA PRO A 115 -5.39 -27.14 4.93
C PRO A 115 -5.05 -26.21 3.75
N ILE A 116 -5.06 -26.75 2.52
CA ILE A 116 -4.74 -25.97 1.31
C ILE A 116 -5.64 -24.74 1.17
N SER A 117 -6.94 -24.89 1.47
CA SER A 117 -7.89 -23.77 1.42
C SER A 117 -7.50 -22.59 2.32
N TYR A 118 -6.91 -22.86 3.49
CA TYR A 118 -6.38 -21.82 4.39
C TYR A 118 -5.30 -20.96 3.71
N TYR A 119 -4.35 -21.59 3.04
CA TYR A 119 -3.28 -20.86 2.34
C TYR A 119 -3.81 -20.02 1.18
N VAL A 120 -4.68 -20.62 0.36
CA VAL A 120 -5.25 -19.94 -0.82
C VAL A 120 -6.13 -18.78 -0.40
N MET A 121 -7.05 -18.98 0.55
CA MET A 121 -7.94 -17.93 1.03
C MET A 121 -7.16 -16.80 1.74
N GLY A 122 -6.18 -17.16 2.59
CA GLY A 122 -5.33 -16.21 3.29
C GLY A 122 -4.51 -15.35 2.32
N GLY A 123 -3.88 -15.98 1.32
CA GLY A 123 -3.11 -15.29 0.30
C GLY A 123 -3.95 -14.36 -0.57
N ILE A 124 -5.13 -14.81 -0.99
CA ILE A 124 -6.09 -14.00 -1.76
C ILE A 124 -6.56 -12.79 -0.93
N LEU A 125 -6.99 -13.00 0.31
CA LEU A 125 -7.43 -11.93 1.20
C LEU A 125 -6.30 -10.92 1.45
N GLN A 126 -5.10 -11.42 1.75
CA GLN A 126 -3.92 -10.57 1.93
C GLN A 126 -3.65 -9.71 0.70
N TYR A 127 -3.65 -10.31 -0.50
CA TYR A 127 -3.42 -9.60 -1.75
C TYR A 127 -4.45 -8.50 -2.01
N PHE A 128 -5.74 -8.82 -1.90
CA PHE A 128 -6.81 -7.84 -2.13
C PHE A 128 -6.82 -6.71 -1.11
N LEU A 129 -6.59 -7.01 0.16
CA LEU A 129 -6.57 -5.99 1.20
C LEU A 129 -5.36 -5.05 1.06
N ILE A 130 -4.16 -5.59 0.81
CA ILE A 130 -2.94 -4.78 0.60
C ILE A 130 -3.06 -3.93 -0.68
N THR A 131 -3.54 -4.52 -1.77
CA THR A 131 -3.71 -3.83 -3.03
C THR A 131 -4.83 -2.79 -2.93
N GLY A 132 -5.95 -3.17 -2.33
CA GLY A 132 -7.16 -2.34 -2.21
C GLY A 132 -6.89 -1.01 -1.52
N ILE A 133 -6.22 -0.99 -0.36
CA ILE A 133 -5.93 0.26 0.36
C ILE A 133 -5.02 1.19 -0.45
N ARG A 134 -4.01 0.61 -1.15
CA ARG A 134 -3.07 1.39 -1.95
C ARG A 134 -3.75 2.05 -3.14
N PHE A 135 -4.64 1.31 -3.81
CA PHE A 135 -5.44 1.87 -4.92
C PHE A 135 -6.52 2.85 -4.43
N SER A 136 -7.22 2.54 -3.35
CA SER A 136 -8.24 3.43 -2.76
C SER A 136 -7.66 4.78 -2.36
N TYR A 137 -6.50 4.81 -1.72
CA TYR A 137 -5.83 6.06 -1.37
C TYR A 137 -5.47 6.90 -2.61
N ARG A 138 -5.04 6.26 -3.69
CA ARG A 138 -4.70 6.95 -4.95
C ARG A 138 -5.92 7.50 -5.65
N ILE A 139 -6.99 6.70 -5.73
CA ILE A 139 -8.26 7.13 -6.30
C ILE A 139 -8.79 8.33 -5.52
N TYR A 140 -8.81 8.26 -4.20
CA TYR A 140 -9.19 9.38 -3.34
C TYR A 140 -8.38 10.64 -3.62
N ARG A 141 -7.05 10.53 -3.70
CA ARG A 141 -6.18 11.66 -4.00
C ARG A 141 -6.45 12.26 -5.38
N MET A 142 -6.71 11.42 -6.38
CA MET A 142 -7.05 11.87 -7.74
C MET A 142 -8.37 12.64 -7.76
N PHE A 143 -9.39 12.18 -7.02
CA PHE A 143 -10.66 12.90 -6.89
C PHE A 143 -10.48 14.25 -6.19
N VAL A 144 -9.80 14.28 -5.05
CA VAL A 144 -9.55 15.54 -4.31
C VAL A 144 -8.79 16.54 -5.17
N THR A 145 -7.77 16.11 -5.91
CA THR A 145 -7.01 17.02 -6.78
C THR A 145 -7.87 17.55 -7.93
N ARG A 146 -8.74 16.73 -8.52
CA ARG A 146 -9.67 17.17 -9.57
C ARG A 146 -10.70 18.17 -9.05
N THR A 147 -11.26 17.93 -7.87
CA THR A 147 -12.24 18.85 -7.26
C THR A 147 -11.59 20.20 -6.90
N SER A 148 -10.35 20.17 -6.43
CA SER A 148 -9.60 21.40 -6.16
C SER A 148 -9.25 22.16 -7.45
N ALA A 149 -8.91 21.48 -8.53
CA ALA A 149 -8.68 22.08 -9.83
C ALA A 149 -9.97 22.72 -10.40
N ALA A 150 -11.10 22.03 -10.32
CA ALA A 150 -12.41 22.55 -10.74
C ALA A 150 -12.86 23.77 -9.90
N ALA A 151 -12.54 23.81 -8.62
CA ALA A 151 -12.83 24.96 -7.76
C ALA A 151 -11.93 26.18 -8.05
N VAL A 152 -10.71 25.96 -8.60
CA VAL A 152 -9.82 27.03 -9.06
C VAL A 152 -10.23 27.53 -10.43
N GLU A 153 -10.77 26.68 -11.29
CA GLU A 153 -11.24 27.03 -12.64
C GLU A 153 -12.48 27.97 -12.63
N SER A 154 -13.18 28.08 -11.50
CA SER A 154 -14.25 29.07 -11.29
C SER A 154 -13.73 30.50 -10.95
N ARG A 155 -12.44 30.69 -10.75
CA ARG A 155 -11.81 32.00 -10.69
C ARG A 155 -11.14 32.25 -12.03
N ASP A 156 -11.44 33.34 -12.69
CA ASP A 156 -11.01 33.89 -13.98
C ASP A 156 -9.53 33.55 -14.37
N VAL A 157 -9.20 32.25 -14.42
CA VAL A 157 -7.87 31.71 -14.69
C VAL A 157 -7.75 31.46 -16.20
N LYS A 158 -6.96 32.27 -16.88
CA LYS A 158 -6.61 32.05 -18.27
C LYS A 158 -5.64 30.87 -18.36
N ASN A 159 -6.11 29.75 -18.90
CA ASN A 159 -5.26 28.60 -19.21
C ASN A 159 -4.32 28.96 -20.37
N THR A 160 -3.03 29.10 -20.10
CA THR A 160 -2.01 29.42 -21.10
C THR A 160 -1.14 28.19 -21.33
N MET A 161 -1.06 27.72 -22.57
CA MET A 161 -0.18 26.64 -22.99
C MET A 161 1.11 27.22 -23.57
N ILE A 162 2.25 26.89 -23.00
CA ILE A 162 3.57 27.29 -23.53
C ILE A 162 4.11 26.10 -24.33
N ILE A 163 4.26 26.29 -25.66
CA ILE A 163 4.87 25.31 -26.55
C ILE A 163 6.34 25.63 -26.70
N GLY A 164 7.20 24.76 -26.22
CA GLY A 164 8.65 24.88 -26.26
C GLY A 164 9.29 24.86 -24.87
N ALA A 165 10.12 23.83 -24.62
CA ALA A 165 10.81 23.62 -23.34
C ALA A 165 12.19 24.31 -23.26
N GLY A 166 12.48 25.25 -24.17
CA GLY A 166 13.74 25.98 -24.24
C GLY A 166 13.90 27.06 -23.17
N GLU A 167 15.03 27.77 -23.18
CA GLU A 167 15.36 28.83 -22.24
C GLU A 167 14.30 29.95 -22.21
N ALA A 168 13.74 30.32 -23.35
CA ALA A 168 12.67 31.28 -23.48
C ALA A 168 11.39 30.86 -22.73
N GLY A 169 10.98 29.60 -22.83
CA GLY A 169 9.83 29.06 -22.09
C GLY A 169 10.03 29.07 -20.57
N ARG A 170 11.25 28.79 -20.11
CA ARG A 170 11.61 28.87 -18.67
C ARG A 170 11.60 30.33 -18.16
N ALA A 171 12.08 31.28 -18.97
CA ALA A 171 12.07 32.68 -18.62
C ALA A 171 10.63 33.21 -18.44
N ILE A 172 9.72 32.86 -19.35
CA ILE A 172 8.30 33.25 -19.29
C ILE A 172 7.63 32.65 -18.03
N ILE A 173 7.83 31.38 -17.73
CA ILE A 173 7.27 30.73 -16.53
C ILE A 173 7.81 31.37 -15.25
N SER A 174 9.10 31.75 -15.24
CA SER A 174 9.73 32.44 -14.10
C SER A 174 9.13 33.82 -13.86
N GLU A 175 8.83 34.55 -14.93
CA GLU A 175 8.22 35.90 -14.86
C GLU A 175 6.77 35.83 -14.36
N PHE A 176 5.97 34.88 -14.88
CA PHE A 176 4.60 34.66 -14.38
C PHE A 176 4.56 34.29 -12.89
N ASN A 177 5.50 33.48 -12.40
CA ASN A 177 5.59 33.14 -10.99
C ASN A 177 6.05 34.29 -10.07
N LYS A 178 6.62 35.33 -10.63
CA LYS A 178 7.04 36.53 -9.86
C LYS A 178 5.96 37.60 -9.79
N SER A 179 5.06 37.64 -10.76
CA SER A 179 4.01 38.66 -10.89
C SER A 179 2.65 38.27 -10.26
N GLY A 180 2.51 37.10 -9.69
CA GLY A 180 1.34 36.60 -8.90
C GLY A 180 1.69 36.47 -7.44
#